data_29c36f0e45fefd0faf5da23966e0e7da
#
_entry.id   29c36f0e45fefd0faf5da23966e0e7da
#
_cell.length_a   1.000
_cell.length_b   1.000
_cell.length_c   1.000
_cell.angle_alpha   90.00
_cell.angle_beta   90.00
_cell.angle_gamma   90.00
#
_symmetry.space_group_name_H-M   'P 1'
#
loop_
_entity.id
_entity.type
_entity.pdbx_description
1 polymer ?
#
loop_
_entity_poly.entity_id
_entity_poly.type
_entity_poly.pdbx_seq_one_letter_code
_entity_poly.pdbx_strand_id
1 'polypeptide(L)'
;MGAHFVFGACRSFNRISTALCTGSGTLPPYHDSMSSVFESRVPAGGVARDEEVARLRVPPHSTEAEQSVLGGLLLENLAWDKCSDLLTDSDFYRHEHRHIYAAIGNLIASSKPADVITVFEALQSLGKAEDCGGLAYLNALAQSVPSASNVRRYAEIVRERSVLRKLISASDEIATTAFNPQGQAVSQILDEAESRIFRIGEEGSRGGVGFQPMDKLVQALIDRVQELEANGSEDVTGIRTGFYDLDRMTAGLQKGDLIVLAARPSMGKTAFALNIAEHVAVQEGLPVAVFSMEMGASQLALRVVGSLGRIDQQHLRTGRLRDDEWERLPEAASKLSEAPMFIDETPGLNPAELRARARRLARQYGGTLGLIVIDYLQLMSGSSNSNEENRATVLGEISRGMKGLAKELQCPVIALSQLNRSVETRPDKRPMMSDLRESGAIEQDADVIMFIYRDDYYNKDSKEPGVAEIVLAKQRNGPVGTVKLTFLKPLTRFDNLALDAS
;
A
#
# COMPACT_ATOMS: atom_id res chain seq x y z
N MET A 1 -27.49 -41.44 -37.10
CA MET A 1 -26.64 -40.64 -37.99
C MET A 1 -25.62 -39.96 -37.15
N GLY A 2 -24.49 -40.48 -37.20
CA GLY A 2 -23.25 -40.22 -36.57
C GLY A 2 -22.43 -39.15 -37.27
N ALA A 3 -21.59 -38.55 -36.50
CA ALA A 3 -20.32 -37.97 -36.94
C ALA A 3 -19.36 -37.92 -35.77
N HIS A 4 -18.34 -38.74 -35.87
CA HIS A 4 -17.09 -38.71 -35.11
C HIS A 4 -16.21 -37.54 -35.58
N PHE A 5 -15.45 -36.92 -34.67
CA PHE A 5 -14.11 -36.37 -34.94
C PHE A 5 -13.41 -36.24 -33.57
N VAL A 6 -12.50 -37.10 -33.29
CA VAL A 6 -11.05 -37.31 -33.49
C VAL A 6 -10.17 -36.40 -32.61
N PHE A 7 -9.57 -37.07 -31.67
CA PHE A 7 -8.44 -36.69 -30.79
C PHE A 7 -7.19 -36.31 -31.60
N GLY A 8 -6.49 -35.28 -31.14
CA GLY A 8 -5.12 -34.97 -31.55
C GLY A 8 -4.25 -34.71 -30.33
N ALA A 9 -3.61 -35.75 -29.87
CA ALA A 9 -2.55 -35.68 -28.86
C ALA A 9 -1.23 -35.32 -29.51
N CYS A 10 -0.47 -34.40 -28.91
CA CYS A 10 0.95 -34.25 -29.19
C CYS A 10 1.74 -34.35 -27.89
N ARG A 11 2.34 -35.52 -27.70
CA ARG A 11 3.37 -35.81 -26.69
C ARG A 11 4.73 -35.45 -27.30
N SER A 12 5.62 -34.82 -26.57
CA SER A 12 7.05 -35.03 -26.73
C SER A 12 7.70 -35.19 -25.37
N PHE A 13 8.12 -36.40 -25.16
CA PHE A 13 9.00 -36.89 -24.10
C PHE A 13 10.43 -36.47 -24.37
N ASN A 14 11.16 -36.14 -23.34
CA ASN A 14 12.61 -36.30 -23.33
C ASN A 14 13.04 -36.95 -22.00
N ARG A 15 13.32 -38.26 -22.11
CA ARG A 15 14.08 -39.06 -21.16
C ARG A 15 15.55 -39.02 -21.56
N ILE A 16 16.43 -38.75 -20.62
CA ILE A 16 17.83 -39.17 -20.73
C ILE A 16 18.11 -40.14 -19.60
N SER A 17 18.44 -41.36 -20.06
CA SER A 17 18.79 -42.51 -19.25
C SER A 17 20.26 -42.46 -18.81
N THR A 18 20.48 -42.85 -17.59
CA THR A 18 21.75 -43.33 -17.03
C THR A 18 22.28 -44.57 -17.75
N ALA A 19 23.57 -44.61 -18.07
CA ALA A 19 24.30 -45.82 -18.34
C ALA A 19 25.68 -45.75 -17.68
N LEU A 20 25.86 -46.62 -16.72
CA LEU A 20 27.14 -47.06 -16.18
C LEU A 20 27.86 -47.95 -17.21
N CYS A 21 29.14 -47.73 -17.44
CA CYS A 21 30.06 -48.79 -17.89
C CYS A 21 31.46 -48.60 -17.33
N THR A 22 31.84 -49.58 -16.58
CA THR A 22 33.19 -49.90 -16.09
C THR A 22 34.09 -50.34 -17.23
N GLY A 23 35.35 -49.90 -17.27
CA GLY A 23 36.35 -50.44 -18.18
C GLY A 23 37.73 -49.88 -17.85
N SER A 24 38.53 -50.73 -17.23
CA SER A 24 39.96 -50.58 -16.94
C SER A 24 40.79 -50.66 -18.22
N GLY A 25 41.78 -49.79 -18.36
CA GLY A 25 42.77 -49.90 -19.47
C GLY A 25 43.94 -48.95 -19.24
N THR A 26 45.07 -49.55 -19.06
CA THR A 26 46.40 -49.03 -18.72
C THR A 26 47.03 -48.16 -19.81
N LEU A 27 47.78 -47.16 -19.36
CA LEU A 27 48.71 -46.31 -20.11
C LEU A 27 49.88 -47.09 -20.81
N PRO A 28 50.50 -46.53 -21.86
CA PRO A 28 51.90 -46.27 -21.76
C PRO A 28 52.33 -44.83 -22.18
N PRO A 29 53.58 -44.48 -21.89
CA PRO A 29 54.06 -43.11 -21.95
C PRO A 29 54.71 -42.79 -23.31
N TYR A 30 54.66 -41.53 -23.73
CA TYR A 30 55.51 -41.01 -24.77
C TYR A 30 56.01 -39.59 -24.47
N HIS A 31 57.30 -39.48 -24.76
CA HIS A 31 58.23 -38.41 -24.51
C HIS A 31 57.96 -37.11 -25.28
N ASP A 32 58.51 -36.06 -24.67
CA ASP A 32 58.95 -34.77 -25.19
C ASP A 32 59.18 -34.64 -26.68
N SER A 33 58.72 -33.57 -27.25
CA SER A 33 59.56 -32.52 -27.85
C SER A 33 58.78 -31.68 -28.85
N MET A 34 59.02 -30.43 -28.76
CA MET A 34 58.98 -29.34 -29.74
C MET A 34 58.09 -28.17 -29.38
N SER A 35 58.76 -27.24 -28.76
CA SER A 35 58.48 -25.82 -28.81
C SER A 35 58.27 -25.36 -30.25
N SER A 36 57.23 -24.56 -30.49
CA SER A 36 57.38 -23.22 -31.08
C SER A 36 56.03 -22.66 -31.63
N VAL A 37 55.76 -21.45 -31.22
CA VAL A 37 55.11 -20.41 -32.02
C VAL A 37 53.64 -20.63 -32.36
N PHE A 38 52.77 -20.13 -31.42
CA PHE A 38 51.68 -19.22 -31.78
C PHE A 38 51.29 -18.39 -30.53
N GLU A 39 52.08 -17.36 -30.26
CA GLU A 39 51.61 -16.23 -29.45
C GLU A 39 50.52 -15.49 -30.23
N SER A 40 49.27 -15.85 -30.01
CA SER A 40 48.17 -14.94 -30.33
C SER A 40 48.07 -13.93 -29.19
N ARG A 41 48.60 -12.74 -29.40
CA ARG A 41 48.38 -11.57 -28.58
C ARG A 41 46.88 -11.32 -28.44
N VAL A 42 46.31 -11.68 -27.28
CA VAL A 42 45.09 -11.11 -26.78
C VAL A 42 45.46 -9.72 -26.26
N PRO A 43 44.85 -8.63 -26.72
CA PRO A 43 45.15 -7.31 -26.18
C PRO A 43 44.64 -7.28 -24.74
N ALA A 44 45.53 -7.25 -23.78
CA ALA A 44 45.27 -6.95 -22.36
C ALA A 44 44.90 -5.46 -22.23
N GLY A 45 43.69 -5.11 -22.69
CA GLY A 45 43.19 -3.71 -22.70
C GLY A 45 41.79 -3.53 -22.13
N GLY A 46 41.11 -4.66 -21.80
CA GLY A 46 39.70 -4.56 -21.33
C GLY A 46 39.54 -4.45 -19.82
N VAL A 47 40.32 -5.20 -19.06
CA VAL A 47 40.08 -5.30 -17.58
C VAL A 47 40.58 -4.07 -16.82
N ALA A 48 41.67 -3.44 -17.25
CA ALA A 48 42.21 -2.24 -16.63
C ALA A 48 41.28 -0.99 -16.86
N ARG A 49 40.59 -0.92 -17.99
CA ARG A 49 39.64 0.17 -18.27
C ARG A 49 38.39 0.07 -17.44
N ASP A 50 37.86 -1.10 -17.17
CA ASP A 50 36.67 -1.29 -16.36
C ASP A 50 36.93 -1.03 -14.87
N GLU A 51 38.12 -1.33 -14.34
CA GLU A 51 38.51 -0.98 -12.99
C GLU A 51 38.83 0.51 -12.84
N GLU A 52 39.36 1.17 -13.83
CA GLU A 52 39.61 2.60 -13.83
C GLU A 52 38.32 3.41 -13.98
N VAL A 53 37.35 2.94 -14.80
CA VAL A 53 36.00 3.50 -14.93
C VAL A 53 35.16 3.24 -13.67
N ALA A 54 35.36 2.10 -12.99
CA ALA A 54 34.74 1.83 -11.69
C ALA A 54 35.23 2.75 -10.56
N ARG A 55 36.49 3.22 -10.64
CA ARG A 55 37.07 4.22 -9.72
C ARG A 55 36.58 5.66 -9.97
N LEU A 56 35.98 5.92 -11.14
CA LEU A 56 35.43 7.23 -11.55
C LEU A 56 33.90 7.27 -11.53
N ARG A 57 33.24 6.53 -10.64
CA ARG A 57 31.78 6.67 -10.44
C ARG A 57 31.46 7.98 -9.76
N VAL A 58 31.43 9.05 -10.53
CA VAL A 58 30.95 10.35 -10.06
C VAL A 58 29.44 10.24 -9.80
N PRO A 59 28.96 10.61 -8.60
CA PRO A 59 27.52 10.57 -8.31
C PRO A 59 26.71 11.37 -9.34
N PRO A 60 25.53 10.92 -9.75
CA PRO A 60 24.69 11.60 -10.73
C PRO A 60 24.39 13.05 -10.33
N HIS A 61 24.75 14.00 -11.18
CA HIS A 61 24.49 15.42 -10.98
C HIS A 61 24.36 16.14 -12.34
N SER A 62 23.88 17.38 -12.32
CA SER A 62 23.94 18.32 -13.44
C SER A 62 24.19 19.71 -12.88
N THR A 63 25.45 20.14 -12.96
CA THR A 63 25.86 21.46 -12.49
C THR A 63 25.14 22.56 -13.25
N GLU A 64 24.91 22.36 -14.54
CA GLU A 64 24.22 23.31 -15.42
C GLU A 64 22.75 23.50 -15.00
N ALA A 65 22.06 22.40 -14.64
CA ALA A 65 20.69 22.47 -14.16
C ALA A 65 20.62 23.17 -12.80
N GLU A 66 21.54 22.84 -11.87
CA GLU A 66 21.61 23.50 -10.57
C GLU A 66 21.86 25.00 -10.70
N GLN A 67 22.82 25.40 -11.56
CA GLN A 67 23.12 26.81 -11.83
C GLN A 67 21.92 27.52 -12.45
N SER A 68 21.21 26.82 -13.37
CA SER A 68 20.02 27.38 -14.03
C SER A 68 18.85 27.59 -13.04
N VAL A 69 18.68 26.70 -12.06
CA VAL A 69 17.69 26.91 -10.98
C VAL A 69 18.05 28.10 -10.14
N LEU A 70 19.29 28.16 -9.63
CA LEU A 70 19.74 29.25 -8.75
C LEU A 70 19.74 30.58 -9.45
N GLY A 71 20.27 30.63 -10.66
CA GLY A 71 20.29 31.89 -11.46
C GLY A 71 18.88 32.37 -11.81
N GLY A 72 17.96 31.46 -12.13
CA GLY A 72 16.56 31.78 -12.37
C GLY A 72 15.86 32.38 -11.14
N LEU A 73 16.16 31.85 -9.95
CA LEU A 73 15.62 32.36 -8.67
C LEU A 73 16.18 33.72 -8.28
N LEU A 74 17.47 33.98 -8.58
CA LEU A 74 18.11 35.29 -8.35
C LEU A 74 17.58 36.38 -9.30
N LEU A 75 17.11 36.01 -10.50
CA LEU A 75 16.51 36.94 -11.47
C LEU A 75 15.04 37.21 -11.21
N GLU A 76 14.29 36.15 -10.82
CA GLU A 76 12.83 36.23 -10.65
C GLU A 76 12.41 35.41 -9.44
N ASN A 77 12.09 36.07 -8.33
CA ASN A 77 11.70 35.38 -7.09
C ASN A 77 10.38 34.64 -7.19
N LEU A 78 9.45 35.01 -8.10
CA LEU A 78 8.21 34.29 -8.35
C LEU A 78 8.46 32.88 -8.92
N ALA A 79 9.64 32.63 -9.47
CA ALA A 79 10.05 31.29 -9.89
C ALA A 79 10.21 30.31 -8.71
N TRP A 80 10.32 30.82 -7.47
CA TRP A 80 10.36 30.00 -6.25
C TRP A 80 9.14 29.10 -6.12
N ASP A 81 7.95 29.62 -6.38
CA ASP A 81 6.69 28.89 -6.27
C ASP A 81 6.61 27.71 -7.25
N LYS A 82 7.42 27.74 -8.34
CA LYS A 82 7.47 26.66 -9.33
C LYS A 82 8.42 25.52 -8.97
N CYS A 83 9.29 25.69 -7.99
CA CYS A 83 10.31 24.69 -7.65
C CYS A 83 10.41 24.37 -6.16
N SER A 84 9.85 25.17 -5.26
CA SER A 84 9.88 24.93 -3.80
C SER A 84 9.14 23.68 -3.37
N ASP A 85 8.16 23.22 -4.13
CA ASP A 85 7.44 21.96 -3.94
C ASP A 85 8.24 20.74 -4.42
N LEU A 86 9.21 20.94 -5.34
CA LEU A 86 10.02 19.89 -5.95
C LEU A 86 11.37 19.70 -5.27
N LEU A 87 12.02 20.80 -4.86
CA LEU A 87 13.40 20.80 -4.39
C LEU A 87 13.53 21.21 -2.92
N THR A 88 14.52 20.60 -2.30
CA THR A 88 15.09 21.03 -1.01
C THR A 88 16.57 21.36 -1.22
N ASP A 89 17.20 22.04 -0.27
CA ASP A 89 18.64 22.34 -0.28
C ASP A 89 19.50 21.07 -0.42
N SER A 90 19.08 19.97 0.20
CA SER A 90 19.77 18.68 0.16
C SER A 90 19.76 18.02 -1.23
N ASP A 91 18.89 18.46 -2.15
CA ASP A 91 18.80 17.92 -3.51
C ASP A 91 19.92 18.41 -4.43
N PHE A 92 20.62 19.47 -4.06
CA PHE A 92 21.77 19.98 -4.83
C PHE A 92 23.02 19.13 -4.55
N TYR A 93 23.79 18.87 -5.60
CA TYR A 93 25.04 18.12 -5.50
C TYR A 93 26.15 18.97 -4.90
N ARG A 94 26.33 20.18 -5.42
CA ARG A 94 27.36 21.10 -4.95
C ARG A 94 26.97 21.71 -3.61
N HIS A 95 27.91 21.69 -2.67
CA HIS A 95 27.73 22.22 -1.34
C HIS A 95 27.42 23.74 -1.34
N GLU A 96 28.09 24.48 -2.22
CA GLU A 96 27.86 25.91 -2.41
C GLU A 96 26.42 26.18 -2.84
N HIS A 97 25.88 25.37 -3.78
CA HIS A 97 24.51 25.50 -4.28
C HIS A 97 23.47 25.24 -3.19
N ARG A 98 23.72 24.31 -2.29
CA ARG A 98 22.86 24.05 -1.12
C ARG A 98 22.71 25.30 -0.27
N HIS A 99 23.83 25.95 0.06
CA HIS A 99 23.81 27.16 0.88
C HIS A 99 23.13 28.33 0.17
N ILE A 100 23.38 28.51 -1.11
CA ILE A 100 22.74 29.56 -1.89
C ILE A 100 21.21 29.34 -1.95
N TYR A 101 20.77 28.10 -2.23
CA TYR A 101 19.34 27.75 -2.27
C TYR A 101 18.65 27.99 -0.91
N ALA A 102 19.29 27.55 0.18
CA ALA A 102 18.78 27.76 1.55
C ALA A 102 18.70 29.26 1.90
N ALA A 103 19.70 30.07 1.50
CA ALA A 103 19.68 31.53 1.72
C ALA A 103 18.54 32.22 0.94
N ILE A 104 18.33 31.82 -0.33
CA ILE A 104 17.20 32.29 -1.16
C ILE A 104 15.87 31.95 -0.48
N GLY A 105 15.68 30.70 -0.06
CA GLY A 105 14.47 30.24 0.62
C GLY A 105 14.17 30.99 1.91
N ASN A 106 15.17 31.24 2.73
CA ASN A 106 15.03 31.99 3.98
C ASN A 106 14.65 33.47 3.74
N LEU A 107 15.22 34.11 2.72
CA LEU A 107 14.87 35.47 2.36
C LEU A 107 13.42 35.57 1.89
N ILE A 108 13.01 34.69 0.97
CA ILE A 108 11.63 34.64 0.44
C ILE A 108 10.63 34.32 1.57
N ALA A 109 10.93 33.36 2.44
CA ALA A 109 10.08 33.03 3.59
C ALA A 109 9.93 34.23 4.57
N SER A 110 10.94 35.11 4.63
CA SER A 110 10.91 36.36 5.41
C SER A 110 10.30 37.54 4.63
N SER A 111 9.69 37.28 3.46
CA SER A 111 9.13 38.29 2.56
C SER A 111 10.14 39.36 2.14
N LYS A 112 11.40 38.96 2.01
CA LYS A 112 12.49 39.82 1.52
C LYS A 112 12.87 39.43 0.09
N PRO A 113 13.25 40.37 -0.78
CA PRO A 113 13.73 40.04 -2.10
C PRO A 113 15.03 39.24 -2.02
N ALA A 114 15.14 38.21 -2.86
CA ALA A 114 16.31 37.34 -2.95
C ALA A 114 17.03 37.62 -4.28
N ASP A 115 17.77 38.73 -4.34
CA ASP A 115 18.66 39.07 -5.43
C ASP A 115 20.12 38.77 -5.09
N VAL A 116 21.03 39.01 -6.04
CA VAL A 116 22.46 38.75 -5.88
C VAL A 116 23.05 39.44 -4.64
N ILE A 117 22.62 40.66 -4.33
CA ILE A 117 23.17 41.46 -3.22
C ILE A 117 22.63 40.95 -1.89
N THR A 118 21.32 40.81 -1.79
CA THR A 118 20.66 40.36 -0.55
C THR A 118 21.05 38.94 -0.17
N VAL A 119 21.21 38.02 -1.15
CA VAL A 119 21.71 36.66 -0.91
C VAL A 119 23.18 36.68 -0.50
N PHE A 120 24.02 37.52 -1.07
CA PHE A 120 25.40 37.68 -0.65
C PHE A 120 25.51 38.18 0.80
N GLU A 121 24.75 39.19 1.20
CA GLU A 121 24.68 39.67 2.58
C GLU A 121 24.19 38.59 3.56
N ALA A 122 23.18 37.81 3.17
CA ALA A 122 22.69 36.68 3.96
C ALA A 122 23.78 35.61 4.15
N LEU A 123 24.51 35.25 3.10
CA LEU A 123 25.61 34.30 3.17
C LEU A 123 26.80 34.85 3.98
N GLN A 124 27.06 36.14 3.87
CA GLN A 124 28.13 36.82 4.67
C GLN A 124 27.79 36.79 6.17
N SER A 125 26.54 37.06 6.52
CA SER A 125 26.09 36.99 7.92
C SER A 125 26.19 35.57 8.52
N LEU A 126 26.14 34.54 7.69
CA LEU A 126 26.32 33.13 8.06
C LEU A 126 27.79 32.68 8.00
N GLY A 127 28.74 33.56 7.60
CA GLY A 127 30.16 33.25 7.44
C GLY A 127 30.47 32.30 6.27
N LYS A 128 29.56 32.18 5.27
CA LYS A 128 29.65 31.20 4.16
C LYS A 128 29.84 31.86 2.79
N ALA A 129 29.97 33.16 2.72
CA ALA A 129 30.07 33.90 1.47
C ALA A 129 31.24 33.46 0.60
N GLU A 130 32.43 33.31 1.20
CA GLU A 130 33.66 32.88 0.52
C GLU A 130 33.54 31.42 0.01
N ASP A 131 33.02 30.54 0.84
CA ASP A 131 32.79 29.12 0.48
C ASP A 131 31.84 28.97 -0.71
N CYS A 132 30.92 29.91 -0.88
CA CYS A 132 29.99 29.94 -2.01
C CYS A 132 30.54 30.67 -3.24
N GLY A 133 31.81 31.03 -3.28
CA GLY A 133 32.48 31.72 -4.41
C GLY A 133 32.24 33.22 -4.48
N GLY A 134 31.74 33.82 -3.38
CA GLY A 134 31.58 35.26 -3.23
C GLY A 134 30.56 35.90 -4.18
N LEU A 135 30.58 37.23 -4.22
CA LEU A 135 29.67 38.00 -5.06
C LEU A 135 29.88 37.75 -6.57
N ALA A 136 31.12 37.42 -6.98
CA ALA A 136 31.44 37.15 -8.38
C ALA A 136 30.70 35.89 -8.89
N TYR A 137 30.61 34.85 -8.07
CA TYR A 137 29.92 33.61 -8.42
C TYR A 137 28.40 33.80 -8.49
N LEU A 138 27.82 34.53 -7.56
CA LEU A 138 26.37 34.85 -7.59
C LEU A 138 26.00 35.67 -8.82
N ASN A 139 26.85 36.64 -9.20
CA ASN A 139 26.68 37.38 -10.46
C ASN A 139 26.77 36.44 -11.70
N ALA A 140 27.73 35.53 -11.70
CA ALA A 140 27.87 34.57 -12.80
C ALA A 140 26.65 33.64 -12.91
N LEU A 141 26.07 33.19 -11.78
CA LEU A 141 24.83 32.42 -11.75
C LEU A 141 23.66 33.22 -12.37
N ALA A 142 23.45 34.44 -11.96
CA ALA A 142 22.37 35.29 -12.51
C ALA A 142 22.55 35.56 -14.00
N GLN A 143 23.80 35.72 -14.49
CA GLN A 143 24.08 35.98 -15.91
C GLN A 143 24.03 34.72 -16.78
N SER A 144 24.19 33.54 -16.22
CA SER A 144 24.20 32.26 -16.97
C SER A 144 22.83 31.82 -17.47
N VAL A 145 21.73 32.40 -16.98
CA VAL A 145 20.36 32.01 -17.31
C VAL A 145 19.68 33.05 -18.19
N PRO A 146 19.29 32.69 -19.41
CA PRO A 146 18.62 33.64 -20.32
C PRO A 146 17.20 34.01 -19.88
N SER A 147 16.52 33.13 -19.13
CA SER A 147 15.13 33.31 -18.68
C SER A 147 14.77 32.32 -17.54
N ALA A 148 14.01 32.80 -16.57
CA ALA A 148 13.44 31.99 -15.47
C ALA A 148 12.25 31.11 -15.93
N SER A 149 11.82 31.15 -17.18
CA SER A 149 10.62 30.42 -17.66
C SER A 149 10.72 28.91 -17.53
N ASN A 150 11.92 28.33 -17.65
CA ASN A 150 12.16 26.88 -17.61
C ASN A 150 12.68 26.38 -16.26
N VAL A 151 12.66 27.18 -15.19
CA VAL A 151 13.19 26.81 -13.87
C VAL A 151 12.59 25.50 -13.36
N ARG A 152 11.29 25.27 -13.57
CA ARG A 152 10.63 24.01 -13.16
C ARG A 152 11.27 22.79 -13.83
N ARG A 153 11.58 22.85 -15.14
CA ARG A 153 12.21 21.74 -15.85
C ARG A 153 13.62 21.45 -15.33
N TYR A 154 14.38 22.49 -15.03
CA TYR A 154 15.70 22.33 -14.41
C TYR A 154 15.60 21.78 -13.01
N ALA A 155 14.60 22.21 -12.23
CA ALA A 155 14.33 21.65 -10.91
C ALA A 155 14.00 20.15 -10.97
N GLU A 156 13.21 19.70 -11.95
CA GLU A 156 12.93 18.28 -12.19
C GLU A 156 14.23 17.49 -12.45
N ILE A 157 15.14 18.01 -13.27
CA ILE A 157 16.44 17.36 -13.55
C ILE A 157 17.28 17.26 -12.26
N VAL A 158 17.37 18.32 -11.47
CA VAL A 158 18.09 18.32 -10.20
C VAL A 158 17.49 17.27 -9.27
N ARG A 159 16.16 17.19 -9.19
CA ARG A 159 15.43 16.21 -8.37
C ARG A 159 15.70 14.78 -8.83
N GLU A 160 15.60 14.47 -10.12
CA GLU A 160 15.92 13.16 -10.69
C GLU A 160 17.34 12.71 -10.30
N ARG A 161 18.33 13.60 -10.43
CA ARG A 161 19.72 13.30 -10.06
C ARG A 161 19.88 13.11 -8.56
N SER A 162 19.16 13.85 -7.74
CA SER A 162 19.14 13.67 -6.28
C SER A 162 18.57 12.31 -5.89
N VAL A 163 17.46 11.88 -6.46
CA VAL A 163 16.86 10.56 -6.22
C VAL A 163 17.85 9.44 -6.57
N LEU A 164 18.56 9.55 -7.70
CA LEU A 164 19.60 8.58 -8.08
C LEU A 164 20.76 8.54 -7.05
N ARG A 165 21.20 9.69 -6.54
CA ARG A 165 22.23 9.73 -5.48
C ARG A 165 21.76 9.07 -4.19
N LYS A 166 20.51 9.35 -3.77
CA LYS A 166 19.90 8.73 -2.59
C LYS A 166 19.81 7.21 -2.76
N LEU A 167 19.47 6.73 -3.97
CA LEU A 167 19.42 5.31 -4.28
C LEU A 167 20.80 4.65 -4.21
N ILE A 168 21.84 5.31 -4.72
CA ILE A 168 23.22 4.83 -4.61
C ILE A 168 23.64 4.74 -3.14
N SER A 169 23.41 5.81 -2.35
CA SER A 169 23.74 5.82 -0.92
C SER A 169 23.03 4.69 -0.15
N ALA A 170 21.73 4.52 -0.40
CA ALA A 170 20.97 3.45 0.22
C ALA A 170 21.49 2.05 -0.18
N SER A 171 21.89 1.87 -1.45
CA SER A 171 22.45 0.62 -1.94
C SER A 171 23.80 0.31 -1.26
N ASP A 172 24.66 1.30 -1.09
CA ASP A 172 25.93 1.14 -0.39
C ASP A 172 25.75 0.81 1.09
N GLU A 173 24.77 1.47 1.75
CA GLU A 173 24.41 1.18 3.14
C GLU A 173 23.84 -0.23 3.30
N ILE A 174 22.94 -0.66 2.39
CA ILE A 174 22.38 -2.01 2.38
C ILE A 174 23.48 -3.05 2.17
N ALA A 175 24.38 -2.82 1.22
CA ALA A 175 25.52 -3.70 0.99
C ALA A 175 26.42 -3.78 2.22
N THR A 176 26.73 -2.66 2.84
CA THR A 176 27.56 -2.61 4.07
C THR A 176 26.94 -3.39 5.22
N THR A 177 25.61 -3.23 5.42
CA THR A 177 24.87 -3.97 6.46
C THR A 177 24.83 -5.47 6.16
N ALA A 178 24.66 -5.85 4.87
CA ALA A 178 24.66 -7.25 4.45
C ALA A 178 26.02 -7.93 4.62
N PHE A 179 27.12 -7.20 4.39
CA PHE A 179 28.49 -7.72 4.62
C PHE A 179 28.82 -7.81 6.13
N ASN A 180 28.26 -6.93 6.96
CA ASN A 180 28.49 -6.88 8.41
C ASN A 180 27.18 -6.86 9.19
N PRO A 181 26.48 -8.01 9.33
CA PRO A 181 25.14 -8.07 9.94
C PRO A 181 25.10 -7.77 11.43
N GLN A 182 26.22 -7.69 12.13
CA GLN A 182 26.35 -7.32 13.57
C GLN A 182 25.35 -8.08 14.49
N GLY A 183 25.00 -9.32 14.15
CA GLY A 183 24.06 -10.15 14.90
C GLY A 183 22.58 -9.92 14.56
N GLN A 184 22.27 -9.07 13.59
CA GLN A 184 20.90 -8.90 13.09
C GLN A 184 20.44 -10.13 12.31
N ALA A 185 19.16 -10.48 12.43
CA ALA A 185 18.56 -11.53 11.62
C ALA A 185 18.43 -11.07 10.14
N VAL A 186 18.55 -12.01 9.21
CA VAL A 186 18.45 -11.71 7.76
C VAL A 186 17.11 -11.03 7.42
N SER A 187 16.01 -11.42 8.08
CA SER A 187 14.70 -10.78 7.91
C SER A 187 14.74 -9.30 8.28
N GLN A 188 15.40 -8.93 9.38
CA GLN A 188 15.52 -7.53 9.82
C GLN A 188 16.32 -6.68 8.83
N ILE A 189 17.39 -7.25 8.26
CA ILE A 189 18.19 -6.57 7.24
C ILE A 189 17.38 -6.32 5.97
N LEU A 190 16.56 -7.30 5.57
CA LEU A 190 15.66 -7.17 4.42
C LEU A 190 14.58 -6.12 4.65
N ASP A 191 13.95 -6.10 5.82
CA ASP A 191 12.93 -5.12 6.18
C ASP A 191 13.49 -3.70 6.22
N GLU A 192 14.72 -3.54 6.75
CA GLU A 192 15.42 -2.25 6.77
C GLU A 192 15.77 -1.77 5.35
N ALA A 193 16.24 -2.68 4.49
CA ALA A 193 16.55 -2.38 3.10
C ALA A 193 15.28 -1.95 2.32
N GLU A 194 14.17 -2.68 2.49
CA GLU A 194 12.88 -2.34 1.88
C GLU A 194 12.39 -0.96 2.35
N SER A 195 12.48 -0.68 3.65
CA SER A 195 12.09 0.61 4.25
C SER A 195 12.91 1.79 3.69
N ARG A 196 14.22 1.62 3.49
CA ARG A 196 15.10 2.66 2.93
C ARG A 196 14.78 2.96 1.47
N ILE A 197 14.62 1.92 0.64
CA ILE A 197 14.24 2.08 -0.78
C ILE A 197 12.87 2.74 -0.89
N PHE A 198 11.95 2.32 -0.04
CA PHE A 198 10.60 2.86 0.02
C PHE A 198 10.58 4.37 0.33
N ARG A 199 11.35 4.82 1.32
CA ARG A 199 11.45 6.24 1.70
C ARG A 199 11.91 7.11 0.52
N ILE A 200 12.86 6.59 -0.27
CA ILE A 200 13.32 7.28 -1.49
C ILE A 200 12.19 7.42 -2.51
N GLY A 201 11.36 6.39 -2.68
CA GLY A 201 10.19 6.42 -3.56
C GLY A 201 9.12 7.42 -3.12
N GLU A 202 8.82 7.47 -1.82
CA GLU A 202 7.88 8.47 -1.26
C GLU A 202 8.38 9.90 -1.41
N GLU A 203 9.66 10.14 -1.14
CA GLU A 203 10.27 11.45 -1.36
C GLU A 203 10.29 11.83 -2.84
N GLY A 204 10.48 10.85 -3.73
CA GLY A 204 10.42 11.06 -5.20
C GLY A 204 9.05 11.47 -5.70
N SER A 205 7.99 11.03 -5.04
CA SER A 205 6.59 11.29 -5.43
C SER A 205 6.02 12.62 -4.92
N ARG A 206 6.75 13.40 -4.13
CA ARG A 206 6.28 14.68 -3.54
C ARG A 206 5.87 15.73 -4.58
N GLY A 207 6.33 15.62 -5.81
CA GLY A 207 5.96 16.54 -6.92
C GLY A 207 4.58 16.31 -7.55
N GLY A 208 3.81 15.29 -7.12
CA GLY A 208 2.55 14.87 -7.76
C GLY A 208 1.25 15.31 -7.08
N VAL A 209 1.30 15.82 -5.84
CA VAL A 209 0.08 16.15 -5.07
C VAL A 209 0.11 17.62 -4.66
N GLY A 210 0.01 18.52 -5.66
CA GLY A 210 -0.19 19.95 -5.45
C GLY A 210 -1.66 20.35 -5.51
N PHE A 211 -1.95 21.64 -5.42
CA PHE A 211 -3.30 22.19 -5.66
C PHE A 211 -3.78 21.78 -7.04
N GLN A 212 -4.97 21.18 -7.09
CA GLN A 212 -5.66 20.90 -8.35
C GLN A 212 -6.61 22.05 -8.66
N PRO A 213 -6.57 22.63 -9.86
CA PRO A 213 -7.50 23.67 -10.24
C PRO A 213 -8.92 23.11 -10.33
N MET A 214 -9.90 23.89 -9.84
CA MET A 214 -11.29 23.46 -9.71
C MET A 214 -11.93 23.14 -11.07
N ASP A 215 -11.52 23.80 -12.15
CA ASP A 215 -12.00 23.55 -13.51
C ASP A 215 -11.81 22.09 -13.93
N LYS A 216 -10.61 21.52 -13.70
CA LYS A 216 -10.31 20.12 -13.99
C LYS A 216 -11.12 19.16 -13.12
N LEU A 217 -11.30 19.49 -11.84
CA LEU A 217 -12.09 18.67 -10.91
C LEU A 217 -13.57 18.66 -11.31
N VAL A 218 -14.11 19.82 -11.70
CA VAL A 218 -15.51 19.93 -12.17
C VAL A 218 -15.70 19.17 -13.47
N GLN A 219 -14.77 19.27 -14.42
CA GLN A 219 -14.87 18.51 -15.67
C GLN A 219 -14.88 16.98 -15.40
N ALA A 220 -13.95 16.49 -14.58
CA ALA A 220 -13.89 15.09 -14.21
C ALA A 220 -15.17 14.62 -13.47
N LEU A 221 -15.79 15.50 -12.66
CA LEU A 221 -17.06 15.21 -12.00
C LEU A 221 -18.21 15.10 -13.02
N ILE A 222 -18.28 16.02 -13.98
CA ILE A 222 -19.31 16.00 -15.02
C ILE A 222 -19.19 14.72 -15.87
N ASP A 223 -17.98 14.39 -16.32
CA ASP A 223 -17.71 13.20 -17.10
C ASP A 223 -18.16 11.92 -16.32
N ARG A 224 -17.85 11.86 -15.01
CA ARG A 224 -18.28 10.76 -14.16
C ARG A 224 -19.79 10.67 -13.98
N VAL A 225 -20.47 11.81 -13.81
CA VAL A 225 -21.95 11.82 -13.71
C VAL A 225 -22.59 11.34 -15.00
N GLN A 226 -22.06 11.74 -16.16
CA GLN A 226 -22.54 11.27 -17.48
C GLN A 226 -22.31 9.76 -17.66
N GLU A 227 -21.16 9.23 -17.24
CA GLU A 227 -20.91 7.78 -17.26
C GLU A 227 -21.91 7.01 -16.39
N LEU A 228 -22.21 7.51 -15.19
CA LEU A 228 -23.20 6.89 -14.29
C LEU A 228 -24.62 6.93 -14.88
N GLU A 229 -25.00 8.04 -15.53
CA GLU A 229 -26.30 8.16 -16.20
C GLU A 229 -26.41 7.21 -17.41
N ALA A 230 -25.34 7.09 -18.22
CA ALA A 230 -25.30 6.23 -19.39
C ALA A 230 -25.34 4.74 -19.05
N ASN A 231 -24.78 4.34 -17.90
CA ASN A 231 -24.76 2.95 -17.44
C ASN A 231 -26.07 2.51 -16.77
N GLY A 232 -27.10 3.36 -16.78
CA GLY A 232 -28.42 3.08 -16.20
C GLY A 232 -28.37 3.04 -14.68
N SER A 233 -29.03 4.00 -14.04
CA SER A 233 -29.05 4.32 -12.61
C SER A 233 -29.03 3.10 -11.69
N GLU A 234 -27.86 2.51 -11.49
CA GLU A 234 -27.62 1.68 -10.32
C GLU A 234 -27.25 2.64 -9.17
N ASP A 235 -28.01 2.58 -8.10
CA ASP A 235 -27.83 3.44 -6.89
C ASP A 235 -26.46 3.22 -6.21
N VAL A 236 -25.60 2.32 -6.72
CA VAL A 236 -24.33 1.89 -6.13
C VAL A 236 -23.15 2.37 -6.99
N THR A 237 -22.45 3.39 -6.52
CA THR A 237 -21.28 3.98 -7.20
C THR A 237 -19.95 3.38 -6.74
N GLY A 238 -19.94 2.75 -5.58
CA GLY A 238 -18.80 2.05 -4.99
C GLY A 238 -18.81 0.55 -5.25
N ILE A 239 -17.98 -0.18 -4.51
CA ILE A 239 -17.93 -1.65 -4.55
C ILE A 239 -19.09 -2.20 -3.73
N ARG A 240 -19.87 -3.11 -4.31
CA ARG A 240 -21.02 -3.71 -3.64
C ARG A 240 -20.60 -4.59 -2.47
N THR A 241 -21.34 -4.50 -1.37
CA THR A 241 -21.17 -5.35 -0.20
C THR A 241 -21.88 -6.68 -0.32
N GLY A 242 -22.89 -6.78 -1.21
CA GLY A 242 -23.82 -7.90 -1.32
C GLY A 242 -25.05 -7.77 -0.42
N PHE A 243 -25.14 -6.72 0.38
CA PHE A 243 -26.29 -6.40 1.25
C PHE A 243 -27.03 -5.20 0.70
N TYR A 244 -28.19 -5.45 0.05
CA TYR A 244 -28.90 -4.45 -0.74
C TYR A 244 -29.24 -3.17 -0.01
N ASP A 245 -29.74 -3.28 1.24
CA ASP A 245 -30.11 -2.11 2.01
C ASP A 245 -28.89 -1.34 2.52
N LEU A 246 -27.79 -2.04 2.79
CA LEU A 246 -26.52 -1.41 3.12
C LEU A 246 -25.94 -0.68 1.91
N ASP A 247 -25.94 -1.33 0.76
CA ASP A 247 -25.46 -0.75 -0.49
C ASP A 247 -26.30 0.47 -0.91
N ARG A 248 -27.63 0.43 -0.71
CA ARG A 248 -28.50 1.59 -0.95
C ARG A 248 -28.16 2.77 -0.01
N MET A 249 -27.83 2.50 1.26
CA MET A 249 -27.50 3.56 2.21
C MET A 249 -26.10 4.14 2.00
N THR A 250 -25.13 3.31 1.59
CA THR A 250 -23.72 3.71 1.46
C THR A 250 -23.32 4.04 0.02
N ALA A 251 -24.19 3.76 -0.95
CA ALA A 251 -23.85 3.70 -2.38
C ALA A 251 -22.67 2.76 -2.64
N GLY A 252 -22.51 1.68 -1.83
CA GLY A 252 -21.39 0.76 -1.84
C GLY A 252 -20.14 1.29 -1.11
N LEU A 253 -19.09 0.46 -1.06
CA LEU A 253 -17.81 0.84 -0.43
C LEU A 253 -17.04 1.77 -1.37
N GLN A 254 -16.76 2.99 -0.92
CA GLN A 254 -16.11 4.01 -1.74
C GLN A 254 -14.59 3.85 -1.73
N LYS A 255 -13.96 4.12 -2.87
CA LYS A 255 -12.49 4.10 -3.00
C LYS A 255 -11.86 5.14 -2.08
N GLY A 256 -10.83 4.71 -1.36
CA GLY A 256 -10.10 5.58 -0.44
C GLY A 256 -10.77 5.77 0.92
N ASP A 257 -11.88 5.09 1.21
CA ASP A 257 -12.56 5.17 2.50
C ASP A 257 -12.03 4.17 3.52
N LEU A 258 -11.94 4.65 4.77
CA LEU A 258 -11.72 3.83 5.95
C LEU A 258 -13.07 3.54 6.60
N ILE A 259 -13.47 2.28 6.57
CA ILE A 259 -14.70 1.77 7.18
C ILE A 259 -14.34 1.06 8.47
N VAL A 260 -14.86 1.50 9.59
CA VAL A 260 -14.65 0.84 10.88
C VAL A 260 -15.88 0.01 11.23
N LEU A 261 -15.69 -1.28 11.36
CA LEU A 261 -16.73 -2.22 11.79
C LEU A 261 -16.45 -2.65 13.22
N ALA A 262 -17.30 -2.24 14.16
CA ALA A 262 -17.09 -2.53 15.57
C ALA A 262 -18.24 -3.33 16.18
N ALA A 263 -17.87 -4.25 17.08
CA ALA A 263 -18.84 -5.07 17.80
C ALA A 263 -18.26 -5.62 19.11
N ARG A 264 -19.14 -6.10 19.98
CA ARG A 264 -18.73 -6.98 21.09
C ARG A 264 -18.36 -8.37 20.57
N PRO A 265 -17.54 -9.15 21.29
CA PRO A 265 -17.22 -10.51 20.91
C PRO A 265 -18.49 -11.35 20.64
N SER A 266 -18.40 -12.29 19.72
CA SER A 266 -19.47 -13.21 19.32
C SER A 266 -20.70 -12.59 18.62
N MET A 267 -20.67 -11.30 18.30
CA MET A 267 -21.72 -10.63 17.51
C MET A 267 -21.66 -10.95 16.01
N GLY A 268 -20.54 -11.53 15.54
CA GLY A 268 -20.35 -11.88 14.13
C GLY A 268 -19.49 -10.89 13.32
N LYS A 269 -18.69 -10.03 13.98
CA LYS A 269 -17.84 -9.01 13.35
C LYS A 269 -16.99 -9.56 12.18
N THR A 270 -16.17 -10.56 12.46
CA THR A 270 -15.33 -11.23 11.46
C THR A 270 -16.16 -11.92 10.35
N ALA A 271 -17.30 -12.52 10.72
CA ALA A 271 -18.20 -13.16 9.77
C ALA A 271 -18.78 -12.16 8.78
N PHE A 272 -19.25 -11.00 9.25
CA PHE A 272 -19.81 -9.96 8.39
C PHE A 272 -18.77 -9.39 7.43
N ALA A 273 -17.56 -9.09 7.92
CA ALA A 273 -16.46 -8.61 7.08
C ALA A 273 -16.04 -9.66 6.03
N LEU A 274 -16.00 -10.94 6.41
CA LEU A 274 -15.70 -12.03 5.47
C LEU A 274 -16.80 -12.24 4.44
N ASN A 275 -18.09 -12.05 4.79
CA ASN A 275 -19.18 -12.14 3.81
C ASN A 275 -19.10 -11.02 2.77
N ILE A 276 -18.72 -9.80 3.18
CA ILE A 276 -18.42 -8.72 2.24
C ILE A 276 -17.20 -9.09 1.37
N ALA A 277 -16.11 -9.57 1.99
CA ALA A 277 -14.91 -9.99 1.28
C ALA A 277 -15.19 -11.12 0.26
N GLU A 278 -16.00 -12.10 0.65
CA GLU A 278 -16.49 -13.19 -0.20
C GLU A 278 -17.26 -12.64 -1.41
N HIS A 279 -18.20 -11.70 -1.18
CA HIS A 279 -18.97 -11.09 -2.26
C HIS A 279 -18.06 -10.33 -3.23
N VAL A 280 -17.16 -9.50 -2.72
CA VAL A 280 -16.22 -8.71 -3.54
C VAL A 280 -15.28 -9.61 -4.35
N ALA A 281 -14.79 -10.70 -3.78
CA ALA A 281 -13.88 -11.60 -4.48
C ALA A 281 -14.60 -12.50 -5.49
N VAL A 282 -15.76 -13.06 -5.13
CA VAL A 282 -16.46 -14.08 -5.94
C VAL A 282 -17.43 -13.47 -6.95
N GLN A 283 -18.16 -12.41 -6.58
CA GLN A 283 -19.20 -11.83 -7.44
C GLN A 283 -18.67 -10.66 -8.26
N GLU A 284 -17.90 -9.75 -7.63
CA GLU A 284 -17.30 -8.60 -8.32
C GLU A 284 -15.96 -8.97 -9.01
N GLY A 285 -15.36 -10.13 -8.68
CA GLY A 285 -14.09 -10.59 -9.27
C GLY A 285 -12.89 -9.71 -8.92
N LEU A 286 -12.99 -8.90 -7.85
CA LEU A 286 -11.96 -7.95 -7.47
C LEU A 286 -11.02 -8.56 -6.43
N PRO A 287 -9.70 -8.23 -6.48
CA PRO A 287 -8.73 -8.79 -5.53
C PRO A 287 -8.95 -8.25 -4.11
N VAL A 288 -9.04 -9.17 -3.16
CA VAL A 288 -9.30 -8.88 -1.75
C VAL A 288 -8.13 -9.33 -0.89
N ALA A 289 -7.62 -8.45 -0.03
CA ALA A 289 -6.61 -8.75 0.98
C ALA A 289 -7.23 -8.80 2.38
N VAL A 290 -7.08 -9.93 3.08
CA VAL A 290 -7.54 -10.11 4.46
C VAL A 290 -6.32 -10.27 5.37
N PHE A 291 -6.09 -9.32 6.26
CA PHE A 291 -5.07 -9.40 7.29
C PHE A 291 -5.72 -9.82 8.60
N SER A 292 -5.42 -11.03 9.04
CA SER A 292 -5.99 -11.62 10.26
C SER A 292 -4.92 -11.87 11.31
N MET A 293 -4.95 -11.10 12.38
CA MET A 293 -4.03 -11.22 13.50
C MET A 293 -4.64 -12.03 14.67
N GLU A 294 -5.95 -12.32 14.61
CA GLU A 294 -6.67 -13.08 15.64
C GLU A 294 -6.83 -14.56 15.26
N MET A 295 -7.08 -14.84 13.98
CA MET A 295 -7.43 -16.18 13.52
C MET A 295 -6.49 -16.65 12.42
N GLY A 296 -6.15 -17.95 12.45
CA GLY A 296 -5.36 -18.56 11.40
C GLY A 296 -6.09 -18.64 10.04
N ALA A 297 -5.33 -18.61 8.95
CA ALA A 297 -5.85 -18.63 7.58
C ALA A 297 -6.75 -19.84 7.29
N SER A 298 -6.38 -21.03 7.80
CA SER A 298 -7.18 -22.25 7.64
C SER A 298 -8.57 -22.14 8.31
N GLN A 299 -8.66 -21.44 9.45
CA GLN A 299 -9.94 -21.23 10.12
C GLN A 299 -10.83 -20.24 9.37
N LEU A 300 -10.24 -19.20 8.78
CA LEU A 300 -10.96 -18.25 7.94
C LEU A 300 -11.42 -18.92 6.65
N ALA A 301 -10.57 -19.70 5.99
CA ALA A 301 -10.92 -20.45 4.79
C ALA A 301 -12.12 -21.39 5.05
N LEU A 302 -12.10 -22.12 6.18
CA LEU A 302 -13.21 -22.99 6.58
C LEU A 302 -14.51 -22.19 6.76
N ARG A 303 -14.45 -20.98 7.35
CA ARG A 303 -15.62 -20.10 7.49
C ARG A 303 -16.16 -19.63 6.15
N VAL A 304 -15.29 -19.22 5.24
CA VAL A 304 -15.68 -18.73 3.91
C VAL A 304 -16.29 -19.88 3.08
N VAL A 305 -15.67 -21.07 3.09
CA VAL A 305 -16.23 -22.26 2.43
C VAL A 305 -17.62 -22.61 2.97
N GLY A 306 -17.78 -22.63 4.30
CA GLY A 306 -19.06 -22.94 4.93
C GLY A 306 -20.14 -21.89 4.65
N SER A 307 -19.74 -20.61 4.61
CA SER A 307 -20.61 -19.49 4.22
C SER A 307 -21.08 -19.63 2.78
N LEU A 308 -20.16 -19.74 1.82
CA LEU A 308 -20.46 -19.81 0.39
C LEU A 308 -21.23 -21.07 0.02
N GLY A 309 -20.81 -22.23 0.57
CA GLY A 309 -21.46 -23.54 0.34
C GLY A 309 -22.72 -23.75 1.15
N ARG A 310 -23.09 -22.83 2.05
CA ARG A 310 -24.20 -23.00 3.02
C ARG A 310 -24.09 -24.30 3.79
N ILE A 311 -22.90 -24.61 4.30
CA ILE A 311 -22.57 -25.84 5.03
C ILE A 311 -22.37 -25.48 6.50
N ASP A 312 -22.92 -26.31 7.40
CA ASP A 312 -22.76 -26.11 8.84
C ASP A 312 -21.27 -26.14 9.24
N GLN A 313 -20.82 -25.10 9.95
CA GLN A 313 -19.43 -24.97 10.39
C GLN A 313 -18.99 -26.13 11.31
N GLN A 314 -19.92 -26.68 12.09
CA GLN A 314 -19.63 -27.82 12.94
C GLN A 314 -19.43 -29.09 12.12
N HIS A 315 -20.24 -29.29 11.07
CA HIS A 315 -20.10 -30.43 10.15
C HIS A 315 -18.75 -30.37 9.44
N LEU A 316 -18.37 -29.22 8.88
CA LEU A 316 -17.06 -29.01 8.27
C LEU A 316 -15.91 -29.31 9.25
N ARG A 317 -15.98 -28.77 10.46
CA ARG A 317 -14.93 -28.96 11.48
C ARG A 317 -14.77 -30.40 11.92
N THR A 318 -15.87 -31.15 11.98
CA THR A 318 -15.86 -32.57 12.45
C THR A 318 -15.74 -33.58 11.32
N GLY A 319 -15.81 -33.11 10.05
CA GLY A 319 -15.82 -34.01 8.88
C GLY A 319 -17.11 -34.82 8.72
N ARG A 320 -18.19 -34.43 9.43
CA ARG A 320 -19.50 -35.13 9.41
C ARG A 320 -20.50 -34.37 8.58
N LEU A 321 -20.23 -34.25 7.28
CA LEU A 321 -21.12 -33.63 6.35
C LEU A 321 -22.31 -34.52 5.99
N ARG A 322 -23.46 -33.88 5.71
CA ARG A 322 -24.62 -34.56 5.14
C ARG A 322 -24.43 -34.74 3.63
N ASP A 323 -25.22 -35.60 3.02
CA ASP A 323 -25.10 -35.91 1.58
C ASP A 323 -25.27 -34.62 0.73
N ASP A 324 -26.24 -33.78 1.06
CA ASP A 324 -26.47 -32.49 0.39
C ASP A 324 -25.33 -31.48 0.59
N GLU A 325 -24.62 -31.57 1.72
CA GLU A 325 -23.44 -30.73 2.00
C GLU A 325 -22.22 -31.21 1.23
N TRP A 326 -22.09 -32.54 1.02
CA TRP A 326 -21.04 -33.13 0.21
C TRP A 326 -21.14 -32.71 -1.27
N GLU A 327 -22.37 -32.53 -1.80
CA GLU A 327 -22.58 -32.04 -3.16
C GLU A 327 -22.20 -30.56 -3.32
N ARG A 328 -22.45 -29.72 -2.30
CA ARG A 328 -22.18 -28.27 -2.35
C ARG A 328 -20.72 -27.90 -2.04
N LEU A 329 -19.99 -28.73 -1.33
CA LEU A 329 -18.60 -28.45 -0.94
C LEU A 329 -17.66 -28.28 -2.13
N PRO A 330 -17.64 -29.16 -3.17
CA PRO A 330 -16.78 -28.98 -4.33
C PRO A 330 -17.09 -27.71 -5.13
N GLU A 331 -18.36 -27.34 -5.25
CA GLU A 331 -18.78 -26.13 -5.95
C GLU A 331 -18.26 -24.87 -5.23
N ALA A 332 -18.43 -24.80 -3.91
CA ALA A 332 -17.92 -23.71 -3.11
C ALA A 332 -16.39 -23.63 -3.17
N ALA A 333 -15.71 -24.77 -3.11
CA ALA A 333 -14.26 -24.85 -3.19
C ALA A 333 -13.74 -24.40 -4.57
N SER A 334 -14.40 -24.77 -5.66
CA SER A 334 -14.05 -24.32 -7.02
C SER A 334 -14.18 -22.81 -7.16
N LYS A 335 -15.32 -22.24 -6.75
CA LYS A 335 -15.54 -20.78 -6.79
C LYS A 335 -14.50 -20.00 -6.00
N LEU A 336 -14.12 -20.50 -4.83
CA LEU A 336 -13.10 -19.84 -3.99
C LEU A 336 -11.68 -20.01 -4.52
N SER A 337 -11.37 -21.13 -5.19
CA SER A 337 -10.05 -21.31 -5.80
C SER A 337 -9.80 -20.41 -7.01
N GLU A 338 -10.87 -19.97 -7.66
CA GLU A 338 -10.82 -19.02 -8.78
C GLU A 338 -10.89 -17.56 -8.30
N ALA A 339 -11.46 -17.32 -7.12
CA ALA A 339 -11.63 -15.98 -6.56
C ALA A 339 -10.29 -15.38 -6.09
N PRO A 340 -9.99 -14.11 -6.41
CA PRO A 340 -8.75 -13.45 -6.02
C PRO A 340 -8.79 -12.97 -4.55
N MET A 341 -8.92 -13.90 -3.59
CA MET A 341 -8.98 -13.64 -2.17
C MET A 341 -7.70 -14.13 -1.48
N PHE A 342 -7.02 -13.25 -0.75
CA PHE A 342 -5.72 -13.51 -0.13
C PHE A 342 -5.80 -13.27 1.37
N ILE A 343 -5.27 -14.21 2.17
CA ILE A 343 -5.28 -14.13 3.63
C ILE A 343 -3.84 -14.11 4.13
N ASP A 344 -3.52 -13.11 4.93
CA ASP A 344 -2.26 -12.97 5.66
C ASP A 344 -2.55 -13.13 7.17
N GLU A 345 -1.96 -14.15 7.82
CA GLU A 345 -2.16 -14.46 9.24
C GLU A 345 -1.00 -14.02 10.15
N THR A 346 -0.15 -13.13 9.64
CA THR A 346 1.00 -12.64 10.41
C THR A 346 0.52 -11.83 11.63
N PRO A 347 0.90 -12.23 12.86
CA PRO A 347 0.48 -11.51 14.06
C PRO A 347 1.24 -10.19 14.22
N GLY A 348 0.60 -9.21 14.86
CA GLY A 348 1.26 -8.00 15.33
C GLY A 348 1.84 -7.10 14.25
N LEU A 349 1.29 -7.13 13.03
CA LEU A 349 1.72 -6.24 11.95
C LEU A 349 1.63 -4.77 12.36
N ASN A 350 2.65 -4.00 12.01
CA ASN A 350 2.58 -2.55 12.09
C ASN A 350 2.01 -1.93 10.79
N PRO A 351 1.56 -0.66 10.81
CA PRO A 351 0.97 -0.02 9.64
C PRO A 351 1.87 0.00 8.40
N ALA A 352 3.20 0.12 8.58
CA ALA A 352 4.15 0.17 7.48
C ALA A 352 4.31 -1.20 6.79
N GLU A 353 4.42 -2.27 7.58
CA GLU A 353 4.48 -3.65 7.06
C GLU A 353 3.20 -4.03 6.32
N LEU A 354 2.03 -3.74 6.93
CA LEU A 354 0.74 -4.01 6.29
C LEU A 354 0.63 -3.27 4.95
N ARG A 355 1.03 -2.00 4.92
CA ARG A 355 1.07 -1.18 3.71
C ARG A 355 2.00 -1.76 2.63
N ALA A 356 3.20 -2.23 3.01
CA ALA A 356 4.14 -2.86 2.09
C ALA A 356 3.56 -4.13 1.47
N ARG A 357 2.91 -4.99 2.27
CA ARG A 357 2.27 -6.23 1.80
C ARG A 357 1.06 -5.96 0.89
N ALA A 358 0.20 -5.02 1.27
CA ALA A 358 -0.95 -4.62 0.46
C ALA A 358 -0.50 -4.06 -0.91
N ARG A 359 0.54 -3.23 -0.94
CA ARG A 359 1.15 -2.73 -2.20
C ARG A 359 1.74 -3.85 -3.06
N ARG A 360 2.41 -4.81 -2.44
CA ARG A 360 2.98 -5.96 -3.18
C ARG A 360 1.88 -6.74 -3.86
N LEU A 361 0.77 -7.01 -3.15
CA LEU A 361 -0.39 -7.67 -3.72
C LEU A 361 -1.04 -6.82 -4.82
N ALA A 362 -1.26 -5.52 -4.59
CA ALA A 362 -1.84 -4.62 -5.58
C ALA A 362 -1.05 -4.62 -6.90
N ARG A 363 0.28 -4.62 -6.85
CA ARG A 363 1.13 -4.67 -8.07
C ARG A 363 0.89 -5.90 -8.92
N GLN A 364 0.52 -7.05 -8.32
CA GLN A 364 0.21 -8.27 -9.06
C GLN A 364 -1.12 -8.16 -9.83
N TYR A 365 -1.98 -7.21 -9.42
CA TYR A 365 -3.31 -6.97 -9.98
C TYR A 365 -3.44 -5.59 -10.64
N GLY A 366 -2.38 -5.14 -11.33
CA GLY A 366 -2.41 -3.89 -12.08
C GLY A 366 -2.43 -2.61 -11.23
N GLY A 367 -2.06 -2.71 -9.95
CA GLY A 367 -1.94 -1.57 -9.03
C GLY A 367 -3.20 -1.29 -8.20
N THR A 368 -4.26 -2.09 -8.34
CA THR A 368 -5.53 -1.86 -7.62
C THR A 368 -5.95 -3.09 -6.82
N LEU A 369 -6.62 -2.84 -5.67
CA LEU A 369 -7.32 -3.85 -4.87
C LEU A 369 -8.80 -3.47 -4.78
N GLY A 370 -9.67 -4.49 -4.70
CA GLY A 370 -11.10 -4.30 -4.48
C GLY A 370 -11.41 -3.98 -3.01
N LEU A 371 -10.76 -4.66 -2.08
CA LEU A 371 -11.03 -4.50 -0.65
C LEU A 371 -9.82 -4.94 0.18
N ILE A 372 -9.59 -4.22 1.28
CA ILE A 372 -8.68 -4.65 2.35
C ILE A 372 -9.50 -4.83 3.63
N VAL A 373 -9.36 -5.99 4.28
CA VAL A 373 -9.96 -6.29 5.59
C VAL A 373 -8.86 -6.49 6.61
N ILE A 374 -9.01 -5.88 7.81
CA ILE A 374 -8.04 -5.96 8.90
C ILE A 374 -8.75 -6.43 10.17
N ASP A 375 -8.41 -7.63 10.67
CA ASP A 375 -8.99 -8.24 11.88
C ASP A 375 -7.92 -8.44 12.96
N TYR A 376 -7.83 -7.60 13.99
CA TYR A 376 -8.48 -6.35 14.29
C TYR A 376 -7.45 -5.32 14.79
N LEU A 377 -7.79 -4.02 14.72
CA LEU A 377 -6.85 -2.90 14.95
C LEU A 377 -6.07 -2.99 16.28
N GLN A 378 -6.71 -3.47 17.35
CA GLN A 378 -6.08 -3.52 18.68
C GLN A 378 -4.99 -4.61 18.82
N LEU A 379 -4.83 -5.50 17.83
CA LEU A 379 -3.73 -6.47 17.76
C LEU A 379 -2.55 -5.97 16.93
N MET A 380 -2.70 -4.84 16.25
CA MET A 380 -1.59 -4.22 15.53
C MET A 380 -0.56 -3.64 16.48
N SER A 381 0.70 -3.68 16.08
CA SER A 381 1.82 -3.07 16.79
C SER A 381 1.96 -1.60 16.40
N GLY A 382 2.29 -0.74 17.36
CA GLY A 382 2.68 0.65 17.10
C GLY A 382 4.10 0.74 16.52
N SER A 383 4.43 1.89 15.97
CA SER A 383 5.77 2.18 15.45
C SER A 383 6.85 2.36 16.52
N SER A 384 6.47 2.53 17.77
CA SER A 384 7.37 2.72 18.91
C SER A 384 7.12 1.70 20.02
N ASN A 385 8.20 1.25 20.69
CA ASN A 385 8.17 0.43 21.92
C ASN A 385 7.62 1.23 23.11
N SER A 386 6.39 1.72 23.03
CA SER A 386 5.80 2.54 24.09
C SER A 386 5.00 1.69 25.08
N ASN A 387 5.24 1.95 26.37
CA ASN A 387 4.52 1.38 27.51
C ASN A 387 3.01 1.55 27.38
N GLU A 388 2.23 0.71 28.06
CA GLU A 388 0.77 0.63 28.07
C GLU A 388 0.01 1.96 28.28
N GLU A 389 0.65 3.00 28.79
CA GLU A 389 0.06 4.34 29.05
C GLU A 389 -0.35 5.12 27.79
N ASN A 390 0.04 4.68 26.58
CA ASN A 390 -0.19 5.40 25.32
C ASN A 390 -1.05 4.64 24.28
N ARG A 391 -1.87 3.69 24.70
CA ARG A 391 -2.67 2.86 23.77
C ARG A 391 -3.57 3.68 22.84
N ALA A 392 -4.16 4.75 23.33
CA ALA A 392 -5.00 5.65 22.52
C ALA A 392 -4.18 6.36 21.41
N THR A 393 -2.93 6.75 21.72
CA THR A 393 -2.02 7.37 20.74
C THR A 393 -1.61 6.37 19.66
N VAL A 394 -1.27 5.13 20.06
CA VAL A 394 -0.92 4.05 19.14
C VAL A 394 -2.08 3.72 18.19
N LEU A 395 -3.31 3.59 18.73
CA LEU A 395 -4.49 3.36 17.90
C LEU A 395 -4.77 4.54 16.94
N GLY A 396 -4.46 5.77 17.34
CA GLY A 396 -4.54 6.95 16.48
C GLY A 396 -3.51 6.92 15.34
N GLU A 397 -2.28 6.45 15.60
CA GLU A 397 -1.26 6.24 14.55
C GLU A 397 -1.70 5.16 13.56
N ILE A 398 -2.20 4.04 14.07
CA ILE A 398 -2.71 2.92 13.27
C ILE A 398 -3.87 3.41 12.38
N SER A 399 -4.84 4.11 12.96
CA SER A 399 -6.02 4.62 12.24
C SER A 399 -5.63 5.56 11.09
N ARG A 400 -4.75 6.53 11.37
CA ARG A 400 -4.20 7.44 10.33
C ARG A 400 -3.42 6.66 9.27
N GLY A 401 -2.65 5.66 9.67
CA GLY A 401 -1.93 4.78 8.75
C GLY A 401 -2.88 4.04 7.80
N MET A 402 -3.99 3.49 8.32
CA MET A 402 -5.00 2.78 7.53
C MET A 402 -5.78 3.73 6.60
N LYS A 403 -6.12 4.95 7.06
CA LYS A 403 -6.72 5.97 6.18
C LYS A 403 -5.75 6.42 5.09
N GLY A 404 -4.46 6.54 5.42
CA GLY A 404 -3.40 6.79 4.44
C GLY A 404 -3.31 5.69 3.37
N LEU A 405 -3.35 4.42 3.79
CA LEU A 405 -3.35 3.26 2.91
C LEU A 405 -4.56 3.24 1.97
N ALA A 406 -5.77 3.47 2.51
CA ALA A 406 -6.99 3.52 1.70
C ALA A 406 -6.88 4.57 0.59
N LYS A 407 -6.45 5.80 0.93
CA LYS A 407 -6.26 6.89 -0.03
C LYS A 407 -5.18 6.59 -1.07
N GLU A 408 -4.09 5.97 -0.66
CA GLU A 408 -2.96 5.67 -1.53
C GLU A 408 -3.32 4.61 -2.58
N LEU A 409 -3.89 3.49 -2.14
CA LEU A 409 -4.28 2.40 -3.02
C LEU A 409 -5.63 2.65 -3.73
N GLN A 410 -6.32 3.77 -3.41
CA GLN A 410 -7.67 4.05 -3.92
C GLN A 410 -8.61 2.84 -3.74
N CYS A 411 -8.55 2.23 -2.55
CA CYS A 411 -9.22 0.99 -2.19
C CYS A 411 -9.95 1.19 -0.85
N PRO A 412 -11.19 0.70 -0.67
CA PRO A 412 -11.83 0.68 0.64
C PRO A 412 -11.09 -0.24 1.61
N VAL A 413 -10.96 0.23 2.86
CA VAL A 413 -10.35 -0.54 3.95
C VAL A 413 -11.40 -0.75 5.03
N ILE A 414 -11.76 -2.01 5.32
CA ILE A 414 -12.60 -2.39 6.46
C ILE A 414 -11.69 -2.78 7.62
N ALA A 415 -11.67 -1.94 8.65
CA ALA A 415 -10.91 -2.19 9.87
C ALA A 415 -11.85 -2.63 10.99
N LEU A 416 -11.58 -3.82 11.52
CA LEU A 416 -12.38 -4.37 12.62
C LEU A 416 -11.91 -3.81 13.96
N SER A 417 -12.86 -3.50 14.83
CA SER A 417 -12.58 -2.95 16.17
C SER A 417 -13.45 -3.64 17.23
N GLN A 418 -12.91 -3.78 18.42
CA GLN A 418 -13.67 -4.30 19.55
C GLN A 418 -14.22 -3.15 20.41
N LEU A 419 -15.49 -3.23 20.76
CA LEU A 419 -16.14 -2.24 21.64
C LEU A 419 -15.77 -2.43 23.09
N ASN A 420 -15.83 -1.34 23.89
CA ASN A 420 -15.63 -1.36 25.32
C ASN A 420 -16.69 -2.24 26.02
N ARG A 421 -16.31 -2.87 27.15
CA ARG A 421 -17.22 -3.69 27.95
C ARG A 421 -18.35 -2.88 28.61
N SER A 422 -18.22 -1.58 28.73
CA SER A 422 -19.25 -0.70 29.29
C SER A 422 -20.61 -0.77 28.57
N VAL A 423 -20.62 -1.16 27.28
CA VAL A 423 -21.86 -1.43 26.52
C VAL A 423 -22.76 -2.46 27.25
N GLU A 424 -22.18 -3.49 27.85
CA GLU A 424 -22.90 -4.60 28.48
C GLU A 424 -23.55 -4.22 29.82
N THR A 425 -23.10 -3.13 30.43
CA THR A 425 -23.63 -2.64 31.72
C THR A 425 -24.85 -1.73 31.56
N ARG A 426 -25.14 -1.27 30.33
CA ARG A 426 -26.31 -0.41 30.07
C ARG A 426 -27.59 -1.22 29.94
N PRO A 427 -28.76 -0.63 30.28
CA PRO A 427 -30.06 -1.23 29.98
C PRO A 427 -30.27 -1.48 28.48
N ASP A 428 -30.02 -0.47 27.66
CA ASP A 428 -29.92 -0.61 26.18
C ASP A 428 -28.47 -0.90 25.80
N LYS A 429 -28.25 -2.09 25.28
CA LYS A 429 -26.94 -2.61 24.88
C LYS A 429 -26.63 -2.33 23.41
N ARG A 430 -27.42 -1.49 22.71
CA ARG A 430 -27.08 -1.04 21.36
C ARG A 430 -25.83 -0.18 21.41
N PRO A 431 -24.85 -0.49 20.56
CA PRO A 431 -23.59 0.26 20.51
C PRO A 431 -23.81 1.71 20.07
N MET A 432 -22.99 2.61 20.59
CA MET A 432 -22.93 4.00 20.20
C MET A 432 -21.47 4.47 20.07
N MET A 433 -21.25 5.63 19.47
CA MET A 433 -19.89 6.15 19.17
C MET A 433 -19.00 6.22 20.43
N SER A 434 -19.56 6.56 21.60
CA SER A 434 -18.81 6.60 22.85
C SER A 434 -18.23 5.24 23.30
N ASP A 435 -18.69 4.14 22.74
CA ASP A 435 -18.21 2.80 23.05
C ASP A 435 -16.87 2.47 22.34
N LEU A 436 -16.48 3.33 21.39
CA LEU A 436 -15.13 3.38 20.78
C LEU A 436 -14.15 4.23 21.62
N ARG A 437 -14.40 4.49 22.87
CA ARG A 437 -13.84 5.55 23.74
C ARG A 437 -12.31 5.54 23.89
N GLU A 438 -11.63 4.41 23.74
CA GLU A 438 -10.15 4.35 23.72
C GLU A 438 -9.57 4.77 22.37
N SER A 439 -10.43 5.14 21.42
CA SER A 439 -10.11 5.32 20.00
C SER A 439 -10.75 6.60 19.44
N GLY A 440 -10.75 7.72 20.16
CA GLY A 440 -11.27 8.99 19.65
C GLY A 440 -10.65 9.42 18.30
N ALA A 441 -9.41 8.98 18.04
CA ALA A 441 -8.77 9.16 16.74
C ALA A 441 -9.45 8.31 15.65
N ILE A 442 -9.84 7.08 15.93
CA ILE A 442 -10.57 6.22 14.97
C ILE A 442 -11.88 6.89 14.56
N GLU A 443 -12.59 7.50 15.55
CA GLU A 443 -13.82 8.24 15.26
C GLU A 443 -13.58 9.39 14.29
N GLN A 444 -12.47 10.12 14.42
CA GLN A 444 -12.14 11.25 13.54
C GLN A 444 -11.70 10.80 12.14
N ASP A 445 -10.87 9.77 12.04
CA ASP A 445 -10.24 9.32 10.81
C ASP A 445 -11.19 8.52 9.92
N ALA A 446 -12.10 7.71 10.50
CA ALA A 446 -13.02 6.88 9.76
C ALA A 446 -14.04 7.70 8.95
N ASP A 447 -14.31 7.26 7.73
CA ASP A 447 -15.34 7.83 6.87
C ASP A 447 -16.71 7.23 7.18
N VAL A 448 -16.72 5.92 7.46
CA VAL A 448 -17.92 5.17 7.83
C VAL A 448 -17.64 4.39 9.12
N ILE A 449 -18.58 4.40 10.05
CA ILE A 449 -18.54 3.58 11.27
C ILE A 449 -19.84 2.79 11.36
N MET A 450 -19.66 1.46 11.43
CA MET A 450 -20.74 0.48 11.53
C MET A 450 -20.62 -0.29 12.82
N PHE A 451 -21.75 -0.51 13.49
CA PHE A 451 -21.86 -1.38 14.65
C PHE A 451 -22.74 -2.58 14.34
N ILE A 452 -22.39 -3.74 14.89
CA ILE A 452 -23.24 -4.92 14.86
C ILE A 452 -23.88 -5.10 16.21
N TYR A 453 -25.21 -5.20 16.22
CA TYR A 453 -26.02 -5.54 17.40
C TYR A 453 -26.94 -6.71 17.08
N ARG A 454 -27.11 -7.60 18.06
CA ARG A 454 -28.03 -8.72 17.98
C ARG A 454 -28.76 -8.83 19.30
N ASP A 455 -30.08 -8.63 19.25
CA ASP A 455 -30.92 -8.69 20.44
C ASP A 455 -30.99 -10.15 21.00
N ASP A 456 -31.07 -11.14 20.11
CA ASP A 456 -31.12 -12.58 20.48
C ASP A 456 -29.89 -13.08 21.24
N TYR A 457 -28.77 -12.36 21.17
CA TYR A 457 -27.57 -12.67 21.96
C TYR A 457 -27.70 -12.30 23.43
N TYR A 458 -28.34 -11.18 23.72
CA TYR A 458 -28.52 -10.67 25.08
C TYR A 458 -29.85 -11.08 25.70
N ASN A 459 -30.90 -11.22 24.86
CA ASN A 459 -32.26 -11.52 25.28
C ASN A 459 -32.73 -12.82 24.63
N LYS A 460 -32.94 -13.85 25.44
CA LYS A 460 -33.43 -15.15 24.97
C LYS A 460 -34.89 -15.08 24.47
N ASP A 461 -35.64 -14.11 24.97
CA ASP A 461 -37.04 -13.86 24.59
C ASP A 461 -37.16 -12.74 23.55
N SER A 462 -36.13 -12.59 22.72
CA SER A 462 -36.14 -11.60 21.65
C SER A 462 -37.31 -11.81 20.68
N LYS A 463 -37.93 -10.71 20.29
CA LYS A 463 -39.04 -10.74 19.31
C LYS A 463 -38.56 -10.99 17.87
N GLU A 464 -37.28 -10.78 17.63
CA GLU A 464 -36.65 -10.92 16.32
C GLU A 464 -35.41 -11.85 16.40
N PRO A 465 -35.62 -13.18 16.66
CA PRO A 465 -34.52 -14.13 16.76
C PRO A 465 -33.82 -14.29 15.39
N GLY A 466 -32.48 -14.32 15.38
CA GLY A 466 -31.69 -14.42 14.17
C GLY A 466 -31.56 -13.15 13.36
N VAL A 467 -32.12 -12.02 13.82
CA VAL A 467 -31.93 -10.73 13.19
C VAL A 467 -30.69 -10.03 13.78
N ALA A 468 -29.88 -9.49 12.90
CA ALA A 468 -28.74 -8.64 13.23
C ALA A 468 -29.01 -7.21 12.74
N GLU A 469 -28.78 -6.23 13.59
CA GLU A 469 -28.84 -4.81 13.24
C GLU A 469 -27.42 -4.34 12.90
N ILE A 470 -27.25 -3.79 11.69
CA ILE A 470 -26.06 -3.06 11.27
C ILE A 470 -26.35 -1.58 11.40
N VAL A 471 -25.80 -0.96 12.44
CA VAL A 471 -26.04 0.44 12.77
C VAL A 471 -24.95 1.29 12.11
N LEU A 472 -25.29 2.08 11.09
CA LEU A 472 -24.44 3.11 10.52
C LEU A 472 -24.47 4.34 11.44
N ALA A 473 -23.47 4.42 12.33
CA ALA A 473 -23.40 5.49 13.32
C ALA A 473 -22.69 6.74 12.79
N LYS A 474 -21.83 6.57 11.79
CA LYS A 474 -21.15 7.67 11.08
C LYS A 474 -21.06 7.36 9.60
N GLN A 475 -21.34 8.35 8.77
CA GLN A 475 -21.07 8.34 7.34
C GLN A 475 -20.79 9.78 6.89
N ARG A 476 -19.63 10.02 6.24
CA ARG A 476 -19.26 11.37 5.79
C ARG A 476 -20.09 11.86 4.61
N ASN A 477 -20.43 10.95 3.71
CA ASN A 477 -21.04 11.26 2.41
C ASN A 477 -22.43 10.63 2.25
N GLY A 478 -23.15 10.37 3.32
CA GLY A 478 -24.47 9.75 3.25
C GLY A 478 -25.23 9.75 4.57
N PRO A 479 -26.44 9.18 4.60
CA PRO A 479 -27.28 9.13 5.78
C PRO A 479 -26.77 8.11 6.80
N VAL A 480 -27.06 8.34 8.07
CA VAL A 480 -26.92 7.35 9.15
C VAL A 480 -28.25 6.61 9.35
N GLY A 481 -28.17 5.39 9.87
CA GLY A 481 -29.38 4.59 10.06
C GLY A 481 -29.06 3.17 10.50
N THR A 482 -30.06 2.29 10.42
CA THR A 482 -29.89 0.88 10.79
C THR A 482 -30.45 0.00 9.69
N VAL A 483 -29.63 -0.97 9.26
CA VAL A 483 -30.00 -2.03 8.32
C VAL A 483 -30.21 -3.31 9.12
N LYS A 484 -31.29 -4.04 8.85
CA LYS A 484 -31.55 -5.36 9.44
C LYS A 484 -31.15 -6.46 8.46
N LEU A 485 -30.40 -7.42 8.96
CA LEU A 485 -29.94 -8.60 8.22
C LEU A 485 -30.32 -9.87 8.98
N THR A 486 -30.43 -10.99 8.28
CA THR A 486 -30.55 -12.30 8.88
C THR A 486 -29.18 -12.85 9.24
N PHE A 487 -28.98 -13.33 10.46
CA PHE A 487 -27.76 -14.01 10.88
C PHE A 487 -27.99 -15.51 11.04
N LEU A 488 -27.43 -16.30 10.16
CA LEU A 488 -27.47 -17.77 10.17
C LEU A 488 -26.31 -18.32 10.98
N LYS A 489 -26.52 -18.48 12.29
CA LYS A 489 -25.47 -18.90 13.24
C LYS A 489 -24.73 -20.19 12.87
N PRO A 490 -25.38 -21.29 12.41
CA PRO A 490 -24.69 -22.52 12.03
C PRO A 490 -23.72 -22.31 10.86
N LEU A 491 -24.07 -21.43 9.93
CA LEU A 491 -23.29 -21.12 8.74
C LEU A 491 -22.28 -19.99 8.95
N THR A 492 -22.38 -19.31 10.09
CA THR A 492 -21.62 -18.07 10.39
C THR A 492 -21.77 -17.03 9.25
N ARG A 493 -23.01 -16.88 8.74
CA ARG A 493 -23.34 -16.10 7.54
C ARG A 493 -24.41 -15.05 7.85
N PHE A 494 -24.21 -13.87 7.29
CA PHE A 494 -25.24 -12.84 7.16
C PHE A 494 -25.90 -12.97 5.77
N ASP A 495 -27.21 -12.84 5.72
CA ASP A 495 -27.98 -12.78 4.49
C ASP A 495 -28.91 -11.55 4.53
N ASN A 496 -29.33 -11.08 3.35
CA ASN A 496 -30.37 -10.03 3.28
C ASN A 496 -31.64 -10.51 3.97
N LEU A 497 -32.29 -9.62 4.71
CA LEU A 497 -33.58 -9.93 5.33
C LEU A 497 -34.63 -10.06 4.20
N ALA A 498 -35.32 -11.20 4.12
CA ALA A 498 -36.43 -11.32 3.19
C ALA A 498 -37.50 -10.31 3.59
N LEU A 499 -37.81 -9.38 2.69
CA LEU A 499 -38.99 -8.55 2.84
C LEU A 499 -40.18 -9.48 2.74
N ASP A 500 -41.00 -9.60 3.79
CA ASP A 500 -42.28 -10.26 3.69
C ASP A 500 -43.04 -9.56 2.55
N ALA A 501 -43.37 -10.33 1.53
CA ALA A 501 -44.24 -9.87 0.43
C ALA A 501 -45.58 -9.57 1.06
N SER A 502 -45.80 -8.30 1.44
CA SER A 502 -47.06 -7.76 1.93
C SER A 502 -47.97 -7.41 0.75
#